data_66b1d377a720dacc41b26cbb5945a550
#
_entry.id   66b1d377a720dacc41b26cbb5945a550
#
_cell.length_a   1.000
_cell.length_b   1.000
_cell.length_c   1.000
_cell.angle_alpha   90.00
_cell.angle_beta   90.00
_cell.angle_gamma   90.00
#
_symmetry.space_group_name_H-M   'P 1'
#
loop_
_entity.id
_entity.type
_entity.pdbx_description
1 polymer ?
#
loop_
_entity_poly.entity_id
_entity_poly.type
_entity_poly.pdbx_seq_one_letter_code
_entity_poly.pdbx_strand_id
1 'polypeptide(L)'
;MNSIQRRAALLLVAALATDSVLAQSAAPLRVGSKIDTEGKLLGNMIVLVLEANGIKTENKSSLGNTKVMRGAITAGEIDLYPEYTGNGAFIFSEESSPVWKNAKAGYERVKTLDYDKNKIVWLEPSPANNTWAIAVRKEVATANKLQTLDDLGKWLGTGGQFKLAASAEFVERSDALSAFQTAYSFKLKPEQVLTLAGGDTAVTIKAAAEKTSGVNAAMAYGTDGAVAALGLVIMDDPKGVQPIYAPAPIIREEALKKNPKIAMVLAPMFKLLDGPTLQGLNAKIQLEGQDAKKVAGDFLKSKGLLK
;
A
#
# COMPACT_ATOMS: atom_id res chain seq x y z
N MET A 1 -32.07 -35.36 83.40
CA MET A 1 -32.87 -34.21 82.97
C MET A 1 -32.19 -33.51 81.81
N ASN A 2 -32.84 -33.70 80.76
CA ASN A 2 -33.04 -32.85 79.60
C ASN A 2 -31.85 -32.44 78.69
N SER A 3 -31.72 -33.25 77.72
CA SER A 3 -31.15 -32.91 76.42
C SER A 3 -31.99 -31.80 75.74
N ILE A 4 -31.49 -30.63 75.63
CA ILE A 4 -32.07 -29.60 74.77
C ILE A 4 -31.12 -29.33 73.59
N GLN A 5 -31.51 -29.93 72.54
CA GLN A 5 -31.47 -29.44 71.16
C GLN A 5 -30.59 -28.21 70.91
N ARG A 6 -29.40 -28.47 70.45
CA ARG A 6 -28.65 -27.50 69.64
C ARG A 6 -28.94 -27.76 68.16
N ARG A 7 -29.99 -27.16 67.63
CA ARG A 7 -30.19 -27.01 66.20
C ARG A 7 -29.34 -25.87 65.75
N ALA A 8 -28.19 -26.22 65.31
CA ALA A 8 -27.36 -25.28 64.53
C ALA A 8 -28.05 -24.98 63.19
N ALA A 9 -28.54 -23.77 63.05
CA ALA A 9 -28.98 -23.25 61.78
C ALA A 9 -27.73 -23.07 60.90
N LEU A 10 -27.49 -23.97 59.95
CA LEU A 10 -26.57 -23.79 58.87
C LEU A 10 -27.17 -22.74 57.94
N LEU A 11 -26.73 -21.48 58.12
CA LEU A 11 -26.89 -20.44 57.13
C LEU A 11 -25.98 -20.79 55.94
N LEU A 12 -26.63 -21.36 54.96
CA LEU A 12 -26.02 -21.54 53.62
C LEU A 12 -25.85 -20.14 52.99
N VAL A 13 -24.70 -19.51 53.21
CA VAL A 13 -24.30 -18.34 52.43
C VAL A 13 -23.93 -18.89 51.08
N ALA A 14 -24.89 -18.91 50.17
CA ALA A 14 -24.61 -19.07 48.75
C ALA A 14 -23.85 -17.81 48.31
N ALA A 15 -22.53 -17.89 48.36
CA ALA A 15 -21.67 -16.93 47.66
C ALA A 15 -21.97 -17.07 46.17
N LEU A 16 -22.80 -16.19 45.64
CA LEU A 16 -22.88 -15.90 44.22
C LEU A 16 -21.51 -15.35 43.82
N ALA A 17 -20.61 -16.26 43.51
CA ALA A 17 -19.43 -15.92 42.72
C ALA A 17 -19.96 -15.44 41.35
N THR A 18 -20.26 -14.17 41.26
CA THR A 18 -20.34 -13.49 40.00
C THR A 18 -18.94 -13.56 39.41
N ASP A 19 -18.69 -14.60 38.63
CA ASP A 19 -17.58 -14.60 37.65
C ASP A 19 -17.79 -13.37 36.77
N SER A 20 -17.27 -12.26 37.25
CA SER A 20 -16.94 -11.12 36.39
C SER A 20 -15.88 -11.66 35.44
N VAL A 21 -16.32 -12.27 34.35
CA VAL A 21 -15.52 -12.45 33.20
C VAL A 21 -15.14 -11.02 32.77
N LEU A 22 -14.04 -10.54 33.35
CA LEU A 22 -13.34 -9.41 32.82
C LEU A 22 -13.08 -9.78 31.35
N ALA A 23 -13.96 -9.31 30.49
CA ALA A 23 -13.72 -9.38 29.04
C ALA A 23 -12.37 -8.73 28.83
N GLN A 24 -11.34 -9.56 28.80
CA GLN A 24 -9.97 -9.12 28.54
C GLN A 24 -10.04 -8.38 27.24
N SER A 25 -10.01 -7.05 27.30
CA SER A 25 -10.15 -6.24 26.08
C SER A 25 -9.08 -6.73 25.13
N ALA A 26 -9.52 -7.30 24.00
CA ALA A 26 -8.59 -7.80 23.00
C ALA A 26 -7.53 -6.72 22.73
N ALA A 27 -6.27 -7.12 22.70
CA ALA A 27 -5.19 -6.20 22.38
C ALA A 27 -5.51 -5.46 21.07
N PRO A 28 -5.19 -4.18 20.97
CA PRO A 28 -5.47 -3.41 19.76
C PRO A 28 -4.78 -4.03 18.55
N LEU A 29 -5.46 -4.02 17.40
CA LEU A 29 -4.93 -4.49 16.13
C LEU A 29 -3.85 -3.51 15.64
N ARG A 30 -2.64 -3.98 15.45
CA ARG A 30 -1.52 -3.15 14.97
C ARG A 30 -1.60 -3.00 13.46
N VAL A 31 -1.94 -1.79 13.01
CA VAL A 31 -2.14 -1.46 11.60
C VAL A 31 -0.93 -0.70 11.08
N GLY A 32 -0.18 -1.30 10.16
CA GLY A 32 0.96 -0.67 9.51
C GLY A 32 0.60 0.03 8.21
N SER A 33 1.53 0.81 7.68
CA SER A 33 1.50 1.28 6.29
C SER A 33 2.88 1.53 5.73
N LYS A 34 2.98 1.51 4.40
CA LYS A 34 4.17 1.99 3.70
C LYS A 34 4.39 3.48 3.95
N ILE A 35 5.61 3.95 3.68
CA ILE A 35 6.03 5.34 3.93
C ILE A 35 5.52 6.32 2.86
N ASP A 36 5.12 5.83 1.68
CA ASP A 36 4.63 6.66 0.58
C ASP A 36 3.25 7.27 0.87
N THR A 37 2.88 8.25 0.05
CA THR A 37 1.61 9.00 0.20
C THR A 37 0.40 8.09 0.22
N GLU A 38 0.27 7.17 -0.75
CA GLU A 38 -0.89 6.27 -0.83
C GLU A 38 -0.90 5.24 0.30
N GLY A 39 0.27 4.71 0.68
CA GLY A 39 0.39 3.82 1.83
C GLY A 39 -0.13 4.45 3.11
N LYS A 40 0.25 5.71 3.39
CA LYS A 40 -0.26 6.49 4.53
C LYS A 40 -1.78 6.71 4.46
N LEU A 41 -2.29 7.06 3.28
CA LEU A 41 -3.72 7.26 3.05
C LEU A 41 -4.50 6.00 3.35
N LEU A 42 -4.13 4.88 2.74
CA LEU A 42 -4.80 3.58 2.90
C LEU A 42 -4.70 3.04 4.32
N GLY A 43 -3.55 3.18 4.97
CA GLY A 43 -3.36 2.79 6.36
C GLY A 43 -4.28 3.55 7.31
N ASN A 44 -4.40 4.88 7.13
CA ASN A 44 -5.34 5.70 7.91
C ASN A 44 -6.80 5.36 7.61
N MET A 45 -7.17 5.06 6.37
CA MET A 45 -8.51 4.60 6.02
C MET A 45 -8.87 3.30 6.76
N ILE A 46 -7.95 2.32 6.77
CA ILE A 46 -8.13 1.06 7.50
C ILE A 46 -8.38 1.33 8.99
N VAL A 47 -7.51 2.13 9.63
CA VAL A 47 -7.65 2.50 11.04
C VAL A 47 -9.01 3.09 11.32
N LEU A 48 -9.40 4.14 10.58
CA LEU A 48 -10.66 4.84 10.78
C LEU A 48 -11.89 3.94 10.62
N VAL A 49 -11.92 3.09 9.60
CA VAL A 49 -13.04 2.16 9.35
C VAL A 49 -13.12 1.09 10.45
N LEU A 50 -11.99 0.55 10.90
CA LEU A 50 -11.96 -0.44 11.98
C LEU A 50 -12.46 0.16 13.30
N GLU A 51 -11.96 1.34 13.66
CA GLU A 51 -12.36 2.04 14.89
C GLU A 51 -13.86 2.41 14.89
N ALA A 52 -14.38 2.89 13.75
CA ALA A 52 -15.81 3.18 13.58
C ALA A 52 -16.69 1.93 13.75
N ASN A 53 -16.13 0.73 13.56
CA ASN A 53 -16.80 -0.55 13.77
C ASN A 53 -16.46 -1.22 15.12
N GLY A 54 -15.88 -0.47 16.05
CA GLY A 54 -15.59 -0.92 17.42
C GLY A 54 -14.38 -1.84 17.55
N ILE A 55 -13.51 -1.90 16.53
CA ILE A 55 -12.25 -2.66 16.59
C ILE A 55 -11.15 -1.68 16.99
N LYS A 56 -10.57 -1.88 18.19
CA LYS A 56 -9.47 -1.04 18.66
C LYS A 56 -8.22 -1.25 17.80
N THR A 57 -7.55 -0.17 17.41
CA THR A 57 -6.34 -0.22 16.63
C THR A 57 -5.17 0.47 17.31
N GLU A 58 -3.97 0.06 16.96
CA GLU A 58 -2.72 0.78 17.18
C GLU A 58 -2.15 1.16 15.82
N ASN A 59 -2.09 2.45 15.52
CA ASN A 59 -1.59 2.94 14.25
C ASN A 59 -0.06 2.92 14.20
N LYS A 60 0.50 2.05 13.35
CA LYS A 60 1.93 1.88 13.05
C LYS A 60 2.23 2.32 11.62
N SER A 61 1.62 3.42 11.16
CA SER A 61 1.84 3.90 9.79
C SER A 61 3.25 4.40 9.52
N SER A 62 3.61 4.43 8.23
CA SER A 62 4.89 4.98 7.73
C SER A 62 6.14 4.22 8.17
N LEU A 63 6.08 2.90 8.28
CA LEU A 63 7.21 2.08 8.73
C LEU A 63 8.34 2.00 7.69
N GLY A 64 8.03 1.93 6.40
CA GLY A 64 9.06 1.82 5.36
C GLY A 64 8.52 1.30 4.02
N ASN A 65 9.43 0.77 3.21
CA ASN A 65 9.15 0.22 1.89
C ASN A 65 8.59 -1.23 1.99
N THR A 66 8.36 -1.87 0.84
CA THR A 66 7.84 -3.24 0.76
C THR A 66 8.63 -4.23 1.61
N LYS A 67 9.97 -4.20 1.57
CA LYS A 67 10.82 -5.13 2.34
C LYS A 67 10.64 -4.97 3.85
N VAL A 68 10.58 -3.73 4.34
CA VAL A 68 10.36 -3.41 5.76
C VAL A 68 8.99 -3.89 6.21
N MET A 69 7.95 -3.58 5.43
CA MET A 69 6.57 -3.99 5.76
C MET A 69 6.41 -5.51 5.80
N ARG A 70 7.01 -6.22 4.85
CA ARG A 70 7.01 -7.71 4.83
C ARG A 70 7.70 -8.28 6.05
N GLY A 71 8.86 -7.73 6.42
CA GLY A 71 9.54 -8.11 7.66
C GLY A 71 8.65 -7.93 8.89
N ALA A 72 8.04 -6.76 9.04
CA ALA A 72 7.20 -6.44 10.20
C ALA A 72 5.97 -7.36 10.33
N ILE A 73 5.24 -7.66 9.24
CA ILE A 73 4.07 -8.53 9.33
C ILE A 73 4.45 -9.99 9.57
N THR A 74 5.51 -10.49 8.94
CA THR A 74 5.96 -11.87 9.14
C THR A 74 6.58 -12.10 10.52
N ALA A 75 7.25 -11.08 11.10
CA ALA A 75 7.72 -11.11 12.47
C ALA A 75 6.62 -10.90 13.52
N GLY A 76 5.40 -10.55 13.07
CA GLY A 76 4.29 -10.27 13.98
C GLY A 76 4.41 -8.94 14.72
N GLU A 77 5.18 -7.98 14.22
CA GLU A 77 5.27 -6.62 14.75
C GLU A 77 4.04 -5.78 14.39
N ILE A 78 3.43 -6.07 13.23
CA ILE A 78 2.12 -5.57 12.81
C ILE A 78 1.18 -6.73 12.48
N ASP A 79 -0.12 -6.48 12.50
CA ASP A 79 -1.15 -7.50 12.24
C ASP A 79 -1.81 -7.34 10.88
N LEU A 80 -1.86 -6.11 10.36
CA LEU A 80 -2.56 -5.74 9.14
C LEU A 80 -1.88 -4.54 8.48
N TYR A 81 -1.80 -4.52 7.13
CA TYR A 81 -1.46 -3.32 6.37
C TYR A 81 -1.98 -3.40 4.92
N PRO A 82 -2.09 -2.28 4.19
CA PRO A 82 -2.39 -2.29 2.76
C PRO A 82 -1.14 -2.68 1.95
N GLU A 83 -1.23 -3.76 1.20
CA GLU A 83 -0.20 -4.22 0.26
C GLU A 83 -0.77 -4.24 -1.16
N TYR A 84 0.07 -4.48 -2.16
CA TYR A 84 -0.30 -4.47 -3.57
C TYR A 84 -0.05 -5.84 -4.21
N THR A 85 -1.03 -6.36 -4.93
CA THR A 85 -1.00 -7.74 -5.47
C THR A 85 0.25 -8.03 -6.30
N GLY A 86 0.70 -7.07 -7.12
CA GLY A 86 1.89 -7.20 -7.97
C GLY A 86 3.20 -7.41 -7.21
N ASN A 87 3.28 -6.96 -5.94
CA ASN A 87 4.45 -7.24 -5.11
C ASN A 87 4.64 -8.73 -4.83
N GLY A 88 3.61 -9.56 -5.06
CA GLY A 88 3.74 -11.01 -5.01
C GLY A 88 4.83 -11.55 -5.94
N ALA A 89 5.01 -10.94 -7.12
CA ALA A 89 6.08 -11.29 -8.05
C ALA A 89 7.45 -11.23 -7.36
N PHE A 90 7.76 -10.10 -6.75
CA PHE A 90 9.01 -9.86 -6.03
C PHE A 90 9.12 -10.67 -4.72
N ILE A 91 8.06 -10.67 -3.90
CA ILE A 91 8.05 -11.34 -2.59
C ILE A 91 8.33 -12.84 -2.71
N PHE A 92 7.83 -13.46 -3.79
CA PHE A 92 7.93 -14.91 -4.00
C PHE A 92 8.92 -15.31 -5.09
N SER A 93 9.69 -14.35 -5.64
CA SER A 93 10.69 -14.54 -6.70
C SER A 93 10.09 -15.18 -7.96
N GLU A 94 8.95 -14.67 -8.39
CA GLU A 94 8.19 -15.10 -9.57
C GLU A 94 8.04 -13.98 -10.62
N GLU A 95 8.99 -13.04 -10.69
CA GLU A 95 8.92 -11.83 -11.52
C GLU A 95 8.72 -12.14 -13.02
N SER A 96 9.23 -13.28 -13.48
CA SER A 96 9.07 -13.72 -14.88
C SER A 96 7.70 -14.32 -15.21
N SER A 97 6.86 -14.57 -14.22
CA SER A 97 5.56 -15.23 -14.44
C SER A 97 4.53 -14.26 -15.05
N PRO A 98 3.87 -14.63 -16.17
CA PRO A 98 2.84 -13.80 -16.78
C PRO A 98 1.58 -13.65 -15.93
N VAL A 99 1.42 -14.45 -14.87
CA VAL A 99 0.26 -14.41 -13.97
C VAL A 99 0.05 -13.01 -13.37
N TRP A 100 1.13 -12.28 -13.14
CA TRP A 100 1.12 -10.95 -12.54
C TRP A 100 0.61 -9.84 -13.47
N LYS A 101 0.46 -10.14 -14.77
CA LYS A 101 -0.12 -9.21 -15.78
C LYS A 101 -1.66 -9.26 -15.82
N ASN A 102 -2.28 -10.12 -15.03
CA ASN A 102 -3.73 -10.25 -14.93
C ASN A 102 -4.15 -10.01 -13.48
N ALA A 103 -5.02 -9.04 -13.24
CA ALA A 103 -5.42 -8.63 -11.89
C ALA A 103 -5.99 -9.80 -11.05
N LYS A 104 -6.93 -10.58 -11.64
CA LYS A 104 -7.55 -11.71 -10.94
C LYS A 104 -6.56 -12.84 -10.70
N ALA A 105 -5.82 -13.23 -11.73
CA ALA A 105 -4.86 -14.33 -11.62
C ALA A 105 -3.72 -13.98 -10.65
N GLY A 106 -3.20 -12.76 -10.70
CA GLY A 106 -2.17 -12.28 -9.77
C GLY A 106 -2.65 -12.24 -8.32
N TYR A 107 -3.89 -11.78 -8.11
CA TYR A 107 -4.50 -11.80 -6.77
C TYR A 107 -4.65 -13.22 -6.22
N GLU A 108 -5.24 -14.16 -6.99
CA GLU A 108 -5.39 -15.54 -6.52
C GLU A 108 -4.01 -16.22 -6.29
N ARG A 109 -3.02 -15.88 -7.11
CA ARG A 109 -1.65 -16.41 -6.94
C ARG A 109 -1.02 -15.91 -5.64
N VAL A 110 -1.02 -14.60 -5.39
CA VAL A 110 -0.40 -14.06 -4.17
C VAL A 110 -1.13 -14.52 -2.91
N LYS A 111 -2.46 -14.57 -2.95
CA LYS A 111 -3.30 -15.06 -1.85
C LYS A 111 -2.95 -16.48 -1.45
N THR A 112 -2.79 -17.39 -2.42
CA THR A 112 -2.40 -18.77 -2.18
C THR A 112 -0.98 -18.87 -1.63
N LEU A 113 -0.01 -18.24 -2.30
CA LEU A 113 1.39 -18.29 -1.90
C LEU A 113 1.63 -17.77 -0.48
N ASP A 114 1.01 -16.64 -0.15
CA ASP A 114 1.24 -15.98 1.12
C ASP A 114 0.52 -16.69 2.29
N TYR A 115 -0.65 -17.25 2.01
CA TYR A 115 -1.31 -18.08 3.00
C TYR A 115 -0.54 -19.37 3.30
N ASP A 116 -0.06 -20.06 2.26
CA ASP A 116 0.67 -21.31 2.42
C ASP A 116 1.98 -21.12 3.17
N LYS A 117 2.76 -20.11 2.78
CA LYS A 117 4.11 -19.87 3.31
C LYS A 117 4.11 -19.12 4.65
N ASN A 118 3.23 -18.13 4.81
CA ASN A 118 3.33 -17.16 5.90
C ASN A 118 2.08 -17.05 6.78
N LYS A 119 1.00 -17.76 6.45
CA LYS A 119 -0.32 -17.62 7.10
C LYS A 119 -0.83 -16.16 7.09
N ILE A 120 -0.57 -15.46 5.99
CA ILE A 120 -1.09 -14.12 5.71
C ILE A 120 -2.27 -14.25 4.75
N VAL A 121 -3.38 -13.65 5.13
CA VAL A 121 -4.63 -13.65 4.36
C VAL A 121 -4.72 -12.35 3.58
N TRP A 122 -4.86 -12.45 2.27
CA TRP A 122 -5.17 -11.34 1.39
C TRP A 122 -6.69 -11.18 1.30
N LEU A 123 -7.18 -10.00 1.71
CA LEU A 123 -8.60 -9.65 1.58
C LEU A 123 -8.87 -9.09 0.17
N GLU A 124 -10.14 -8.77 -0.12
CA GLU A 124 -10.56 -8.30 -1.44
C GLU A 124 -9.79 -7.04 -1.87
N PRO A 125 -9.18 -7.05 -3.07
CA PRO A 125 -8.43 -5.92 -3.58
C PRO A 125 -9.35 -4.80 -4.09
N SER A 126 -8.79 -3.61 -4.21
CA SER A 126 -9.42 -2.51 -4.92
C SER A 126 -9.30 -2.68 -6.45
N PRO A 127 -10.15 -2.01 -7.24
CA PRO A 127 -10.04 -2.05 -8.70
C PRO A 127 -8.91 -1.17 -9.29
N ALA A 128 -8.20 -0.41 -8.46
CA ALA A 128 -7.08 0.43 -8.91
C ALA A 128 -5.85 -0.39 -9.29
N ASN A 129 -4.98 0.23 -10.09
CA ASN A 129 -3.65 -0.29 -10.42
C ASN A 129 -2.60 0.78 -10.12
N ASN A 130 -1.91 0.63 -9.00
CA ASN A 130 -0.78 1.47 -8.57
C ASN A 130 0.52 0.98 -9.22
N THR A 131 0.55 0.88 -10.55
CA THR A 131 1.72 0.37 -11.27
C THR A 131 2.87 1.36 -11.28
N TRP A 132 4.11 0.89 -11.26
CA TRP A 132 5.26 1.76 -11.50
C TRP A 132 5.27 2.32 -12.92
N ALA A 133 5.66 3.59 -13.03
CA ALA A 133 5.77 4.31 -14.27
C ALA A 133 6.99 5.24 -14.28
N ILE A 134 7.40 5.66 -15.47
CA ILE A 134 8.36 6.75 -15.68
C ILE A 134 7.59 7.94 -16.24
N ALA A 135 7.62 9.06 -15.53
CA ALA A 135 7.06 10.32 -15.97
C ALA A 135 8.19 11.25 -16.44
N VAL A 136 7.99 11.93 -17.56
CA VAL A 136 8.96 12.87 -18.15
C VAL A 136 8.35 14.27 -18.13
N ARG A 137 9.15 15.30 -17.92
CA ARG A 137 8.70 16.69 -18.03
C ARG A 137 8.04 16.95 -19.38
N LYS A 138 6.87 17.60 -19.38
CA LYS A 138 6.05 17.82 -20.58
C LYS A 138 6.82 18.53 -21.70
N GLU A 139 7.62 19.55 -21.39
CA GLU A 139 8.42 20.23 -22.40
C GLU A 139 9.49 19.31 -23.03
N VAL A 140 10.10 18.40 -22.25
CA VAL A 140 11.08 17.42 -22.78
C VAL A 140 10.37 16.39 -23.65
N ALA A 141 9.24 15.86 -23.17
CA ALA A 141 8.44 14.90 -23.91
C ALA A 141 7.94 15.48 -25.23
N THR A 142 7.41 16.72 -25.21
CA THR A 142 6.92 17.40 -26.42
C THR A 142 8.03 17.70 -27.41
N ALA A 143 9.16 18.26 -26.96
CA ALA A 143 10.30 18.61 -27.81
C ALA A 143 10.92 17.41 -28.54
N ASN A 144 10.87 16.24 -27.91
CA ASN A 144 11.46 14.99 -28.42
C ASN A 144 10.42 13.97 -28.90
N LYS A 145 9.11 14.34 -28.91
CA LYS A 145 7.98 13.50 -29.35
C LYS A 145 7.90 12.17 -28.58
N LEU A 146 8.17 12.23 -27.27
CA LEU A 146 8.11 11.06 -26.41
C LEU A 146 6.66 10.85 -25.93
N GLN A 147 6.11 9.69 -26.18
CA GLN A 147 4.80 9.25 -25.70
C GLN A 147 4.91 7.91 -24.96
N THR A 148 5.79 7.05 -25.42
CA THR A 148 5.95 5.68 -24.93
C THR A 148 7.37 5.45 -24.40
N LEU A 149 7.53 4.36 -23.64
CA LEU A 149 8.85 3.89 -23.21
C LEU A 149 9.71 3.40 -24.42
N ASP A 150 9.11 2.98 -25.53
CA ASP A 150 9.85 2.73 -26.79
C ASP A 150 10.46 4.02 -27.36
N ASP A 151 9.71 5.12 -27.34
CA ASP A 151 10.23 6.43 -27.79
C ASP A 151 11.35 6.90 -26.87
N LEU A 152 11.15 6.74 -25.55
CA LEU A 152 12.18 7.07 -24.56
C LEU A 152 13.46 6.27 -24.79
N GLY A 153 13.35 4.96 -25.01
CA GLY A 153 14.51 4.10 -25.29
C GLY A 153 15.26 4.51 -26.54
N LYS A 154 14.56 4.79 -27.64
CA LYS A 154 15.15 5.29 -28.91
C LYS A 154 15.85 6.63 -28.68
N TRP A 155 15.20 7.59 -28.02
CA TRP A 155 15.78 8.91 -27.76
C TRP A 155 17.03 8.82 -26.89
N LEU A 156 17.05 7.98 -25.86
CA LEU A 156 18.22 7.72 -25.05
C LEU A 156 19.37 7.11 -25.86
N GLY A 157 19.07 6.21 -26.79
CA GLY A 157 20.04 5.60 -27.71
C GLY A 157 20.73 6.62 -28.68
N THR A 158 20.09 7.76 -28.93
CA THR A 158 20.67 8.87 -29.73
C THR A 158 21.37 9.94 -28.89
N GLY A 159 21.58 9.70 -27.57
CA GLY A 159 22.26 10.62 -26.68
C GLY A 159 21.33 11.64 -26.00
N GLY A 160 20.05 11.34 -25.90
CA GLY A 160 19.06 12.17 -25.22
C GLY A 160 19.47 12.53 -23.78
N GLN A 161 19.36 13.82 -23.44
CA GLN A 161 19.72 14.32 -22.11
C GLN A 161 18.63 13.96 -21.10
N PHE A 162 18.85 12.89 -20.35
CA PHE A 162 17.88 12.31 -19.41
C PHE A 162 18.48 12.10 -18.03
N LYS A 163 17.76 12.51 -17.00
CA LYS A 163 18.10 12.21 -15.61
C LYS A 163 16.82 11.92 -14.81
N LEU A 164 16.78 10.76 -14.19
CA LEU A 164 15.64 10.21 -13.46
C LEU A 164 15.79 10.45 -11.95
N ALA A 165 14.77 10.98 -11.29
CA ALA A 165 14.63 10.87 -9.85
C ALA A 165 13.83 9.61 -9.51
N ALA A 166 14.37 8.75 -8.67
CA ALA A 166 13.74 7.47 -8.31
C ALA A 166 14.05 7.06 -6.88
N SER A 167 13.19 6.21 -6.30
CA SER A 167 13.46 5.59 -5.00
C SER A 167 14.54 4.53 -5.10
N ALA A 168 15.24 4.26 -4.00
CA ALA A 168 16.19 3.15 -3.90
C ALA A 168 15.52 1.81 -4.27
N GLU A 169 14.29 1.56 -3.78
CA GLU A 169 13.55 0.35 -4.11
C GLU A 169 13.34 0.17 -5.63
N PHE A 170 12.94 1.23 -6.34
CA PHE A 170 12.74 1.19 -7.80
C PHE A 170 14.05 0.94 -8.56
N VAL A 171 15.16 1.50 -8.09
CA VAL A 171 16.48 1.33 -8.72
C VAL A 171 17.06 -0.07 -8.49
N GLU A 172 16.87 -0.63 -7.31
CA GLU A 172 17.50 -1.90 -6.88
C GLU A 172 16.71 -3.14 -7.29
N ARG A 173 15.40 -3.06 -7.42
CA ARG A 173 14.58 -4.23 -7.76
C ARG A 173 14.74 -4.61 -9.24
N SER A 174 14.93 -5.92 -9.48
CA SER A 174 15.06 -6.50 -10.82
C SER A 174 13.82 -6.32 -11.69
N ASP A 175 12.64 -6.30 -11.07
CA ASP A 175 11.32 -6.16 -11.72
C ASP A 175 10.86 -4.71 -11.92
N ALA A 176 11.68 -3.72 -11.54
CA ALA A 176 11.37 -2.29 -11.67
C ALA A 176 12.20 -1.60 -12.75
N LEU A 177 13.11 -0.68 -12.42
CA LEU A 177 13.92 0.05 -13.42
C LEU A 177 14.68 -0.89 -14.36
N SER A 178 15.28 -1.96 -13.82
CA SER A 178 16.01 -2.95 -14.61
C SER A 178 15.13 -3.62 -15.67
N ALA A 179 13.88 -3.96 -15.31
CA ALA A 179 12.93 -4.55 -16.25
C ALA A 179 12.56 -3.58 -17.38
N PHE A 180 12.30 -2.31 -17.07
CA PHE A 180 12.07 -1.27 -18.10
C PHE A 180 13.28 -1.12 -19.01
N GLN A 181 14.48 -1.03 -18.47
CA GLN A 181 15.71 -0.89 -19.24
C GLN A 181 15.91 -2.05 -20.21
N THR A 182 15.67 -3.29 -19.74
CA THR A 182 15.78 -4.49 -20.56
C THR A 182 14.74 -4.52 -21.67
N ALA A 183 13.48 -4.28 -21.33
CA ALA A 183 12.36 -4.36 -22.27
C ALA A 183 12.42 -3.30 -23.37
N TYR A 184 12.87 -2.09 -23.05
CA TYR A 184 12.92 -0.94 -23.95
C TYR A 184 14.32 -0.60 -24.43
N SER A 185 15.29 -1.50 -24.24
CA SER A 185 16.65 -1.45 -24.81
C SER A 185 17.40 -0.17 -24.48
N PHE A 186 17.29 0.34 -23.24
CA PHE A 186 18.09 1.45 -22.76
C PHE A 186 18.81 1.08 -21.46
N LYS A 187 19.83 1.85 -21.11
CA LYS A 187 20.54 1.70 -19.84
C LYS A 187 20.95 3.09 -19.32
N LEU A 188 20.53 3.42 -18.13
CA LEU A 188 20.94 4.65 -17.46
C LEU A 188 22.29 4.43 -16.79
N LYS A 189 23.16 5.44 -16.90
CA LYS A 189 24.41 5.51 -16.15
C LYS A 189 24.12 5.98 -14.72
N PRO A 190 25.00 5.72 -13.73
CA PRO A 190 24.79 6.16 -12.35
C PRO A 190 24.51 7.67 -12.22
N GLU A 191 25.18 8.51 -12.97
CA GLU A 191 24.99 9.96 -12.97
C GLU A 191 23.63 10.42 -13.55
N GLN A 192 22.94 9.54 -14.28
CA GLN A 192 21.61 9.78 -14.83
C GLN A 192 20.49 9.38 -13.86
N VAL A 193 20.82 8.93 -12.64
CA VAL A 193 19.84 8.55 -11.62
C VAL A 193 20.11 9.33 -10.35
N LEU A 194 19.13 10.11 -9.92
CA LEU A 194 19.08 10.68 -8.57
C LEU A 194 18.29 9.73 -7.68
N THR A 195 19.01 8.91 -6.93
CA THR A 195 18.39 7.99 -5.98
C THR A 195 18.00 8.71 -4.69
N LEU A 196 16.73 8.64 -4.32
CA LEU A 196 16.16 9.26 -3.13
C LEU A 196 15.82 8.19 -2.09
N ALA A 197 16.10 8.46 -0.84
CA ALA A 197 15.71 7.62 0.27
C ALA A 197 14.19 7.64 0.44
N GLY A 198 13.59 6.49 0.73
CA GLY A 198 12.14 6.31 0.81
C GLY A 198 11.49 5.98 -0.54
N GLY A 199 10.20 5.71 -0.52
CA GLY A 199 9.43 5.29 -1.71
C GLY A 199 8.40 6.31 -2.15
N ASP A 200 8.46 7.56 -1.63
CA ASP A 200 7.42 8.55 -1.88
C ASP A 200 7.61 9.25 -3.24
N THR A 201 6.70 8.97 -4.17
CA THR A 201 6.69 9.58 -5.51
C THR A 201 6.40 11.07 -5.50
N ALA A 202 5.80 11.62 -4.45
CA ALA A 202 5.66 13.07 -4.30
C ALA A 202 7.03 13.77 -4.36
N VAL A 203 8.08 13.15 -3.78
CA VAL A 203 9.44 13.70 -3.78
C VAL A 203 10.09 13.56 -5.16
N THR A 204 9.94 12.42 -5.84
CA THR A 204 10.54 12.20 -7.18
C THR A 204 9.88 13.09 -8.24
N ILE A 205 8.55 13.20 -8.23
CA ILE A 205 7.78 14.06 -9.13
C ILE A 205 8.13 15.52 -8.91
N LYS A 206 8.20 15.97 -7.65
CA LYS A 206 8.62 17.34 -7.32
C LYS A 206 10.06 17.62 -7.78
N ALA A 207 10.99 16.71 -7.56
CA ALA A 207 12.37 16.85 -8.01
C ALA A 207 12.45 17.06 -9.54
N ALA A 208 11.66 16.30 -10.32
CA ALA A 208 11.60 16.48 -11.77
C ALA A 208 10.91 17.81 -12.16
N ALA A 209 9.82 18.18 -11.47
CA ALA A 209 9.13 19.44 -11.72
C ALA A 209 10.05 20.67 -11.50
N GLU A 210 10.84 20.65 -10.45
CA GLU A 210 11.76 21.73 -10.06
C GLU A 210 13.15 21.63 -10.73
N LYS A 211 13.41 20.59 -11.53
CA LYS A 211 14.73 20.33 -12.17
C LYS A 211 15.86 20.17 -11.14
N THR A 212 15.56 19.66 -9.96
CA THR A 212 16.54 19.47 -8.89
C THR A 212 17.72 18.64 -9.39
N SER A 213 18.95 19.15 -9.25
CA SER A 213 20.17 18.48 -9.75
C SER A 213 20.12 18.07 -11.25
N GLY A 214 19.36 18.82 -12.07
CA GLY A 214 19.21 18.54 -13.51
C GLY A 214 18.25 17.39 -13.83
N VAL A 215 17.45 16.91 -12.88
CA VAL A 215 16.44 15.87 -13.11
C VAL A 215 15.35 16.39 -14.05
N ASN A 216 14.97 15.57 -15.03
CA ASN A 216 13.90 15.87 -15.97
C ASN A 216 12.88 14.72 -16.14
N ALA A 217 13.04 13.69 -15.35
CA ALA A 217 12.10 12.56 -15.27
C ALA A 217 11.96 12.06 -13.83
N ALA A 218 10.86 11.43 -13.52
CA ALA A 218 10.55 10.89 -12.22
C ALA A 218 10.03 9.46 -12.30
N MET A 219 10.39 8.64 -11.33
CA MET A 219 9.59 7.48 -10.96
C MET A 219 8.24 7.99 -10.45
N ALA A 220 7.17 7.40 -10.93
CA ALA A 220 5.80 7.69 -10.55
C ALA A 220 4.98 6.40 -10.41
N TYR A 221 3.79 6.53 -9.86
CA TYR A 221 2.78 5.47 -9.84
C TYR A 221 1.57 5.82 -10.69
N GLY A 222 0.87 4.81 -11.19
CA GLY A 222 -0.37 4.98 -11.96
C GLY A 222 -1.50 5.71 -11.20
N THR A 223 -1.43 5.75 -9.87
CA THR A 223 -2.39 6.44 -9.01
C THR A 223 -1.91 7.79 -8.49
N ASP A 224 -0.76 8.29 -8.96
CA ASP A 224 -0.28 9.62 -8.60
C ASP A 224 -1.09 10.73 -9.27
N GLY A 225 -1.74 11.57 -8.49
CA GLY A 225 -2.51 12.71 -8.99
C GLY A 225 -1.67 13.95 -9.32
N ALA A 226 -0.42 14.01 -8.85
CA ALA A 226 0.44 15.19 -9.01
C ALA A 226 1.15 15.27 -10.37
N VAL A 227 1.27 14.17 -11.11
CA VAL A 227 2.10 14.10 -12.33
C VAL A 227 1.71 15.18 -13.35
N ALA A 228 0.46 15.19 -13.78
CA ALA A 228 -0.02 16.13 -14.79
C ALA A 228 -0.03 17.58 -14.28
N ALA A 229 -0.44 17.79 -13.02
CA ALA A 229 -0.50 19.12 -12.42
C ALA A 229 0.87 19.78 -12.26
N LEU A 230 1.92 18.97 -12.07
CA LEU A 230 3.29 19.47 -11.99
C LEU A 230 4.03 19.45 -13.33
N GLY A 231 3.30 19.32 -14.44
CA GLY A 231 3.85 19.44 -15.79
C GLY A 231 4.69 18.25 -16.23
N LEU A 232 4.41 17.06 -15.75
CA LEU A 232 4.99 15.81 -16.22
C LEU A 232 3.96 15.00 -17.02
N VAL A 233 4.44 14.06 -17.83
CA VAL A 233 3.65 13.11 -18.63
C VAL A 233 4.18 11.71 -18.36
N ILE A 234 3.30 10.79 -18.03
CA ILE A 234 3.65 9.37 -17.90
C ILE A 234 3.94 8.81 -19.30
N MET A 235 5.03 8.07 -19.42
CA MET A 235 5.35 7.31 -20.64
C MET A 235 4.54 6.03 -20.66
N ASP A 236 3.81 5.80 -21.74
CA ASP A 236 3.05 4.57 -21.91
C ASP A 236 3.97 3.34 -21.96
N ASP A 237 3.51 2.25 -21.38
CA ASP A 237 4.20 0.95 -21.34
C ASP A 237 3.49 -0.06 -22.29
N PRO A 238 3.69 0.01 -23.62
CA PRO A 238 3.01 -0.86 -24.57
C PRO A 238 3.42 -2.34 -24.47
N LYS A 239 4.55 -2.65 -23.82
CA LYS A 239 4.98 -4.03 -23.57
C LYS A 239 4.42 -4.60 -22.27
N GLY A 240 3.75 -3.77 -21.45
CA GLY A 240 3.18 -4.18 -20.17
C GLY A 240 4.22 -4.79 -19.25
N VAL A 241 5.35 -4.10 -19.05
CA VAL A 241 6.50 -4.61 -18.28
C VAL A 241 6.12 -4.85 -16.84
N GLN A 242 5.32 -3.96 -16.26
CA GLN A 242 4.99 -4.03 -14.84
C GLN A 242 3.83 -5.00 -14.53
N PRO A 243 3.85 -5.66 -13.38
CA PRO A 243 2.67 -6.32 -12.80
C PRO A 243 1.49 -5.36 -12.61
N ILE A 244 0.31 -5.94 -12.37
CA ILE A 244 -0.83 -5.17 -11.87
C ILE A 244 -0.75 -5.09 -10.35
N TYR A 245 -0.69 -3.88 -9.83
CA TYR A 245 -0.56 -3.58 -8.40
C TYR A 245 -1.89 -3.10 -7.82
N ALA A 246 -2.84 -4.02 -7.63
CA ALA A 246 -4.11 -3.69 -6.98
C ALA A 246 -3.92 -3.61 -5.45
N PRO A 247 -4.25 -2.47 -4.81
CA PRO A 247 -4.19 -2.34 -3.35
C PRO A 247 -5.15 -3.33 -2.67
N ALA A 248 -4.66 -4.05 -1.66
CA ALA A 248 -5.45 -4.99 -0.88
C ALA A 248 -5.03 -4.98 0.59
N PRO A 249 -5.96 -5.09 1.55
CA PRO A 249 -5.57 -5.29 2.94
C PRO A 249 -5.05 -6.72 3.11
N ILE A 250 -3.90 -6.86 3.76
CA ILE A 250 -3.37 -8.16 4.14
C ILE A 250 -3.28 -8.26 5.66
N ILE A 251 -3.63 -9.42 6.21
CA ILE A 251 -3.75 -9.63 7.64
C ILE A 251 -3.21 -10.99 8.06
N ARG A 252 -2.57 -11.07 9.20
CA ARG A 252 -2.16 -12.33 9.81
C ARG A 252 -3.39 -13.19 10.13
N GLU A 253 -3.35 -14.46 9.79
CA GLU A 253 -4.47 -15.38 10.01
C GLU A 253 -4.97 -15.36 11.45
N GLU A 254 -4.08 -15.38 12.43
CA GLU A 254 -4.45 -15.37 13.84
C GLU A 254 -5.18 -14.08 14.29
N ALA A 255 -4.82 -12.93 13.69
CA ALA A 255 -5.49 -11.66 13.94
C ALA A 255 -6.90 -11.64 13.33
N LEU A 256 -7.04 -12.19 12.13
CA LEU A 256 -8.34 -12.35 11.47
C LEU A 256 -9.25 -13.32 12.22
N LYS A 257 -8.71 -14.45 12.71
CA LYS A 257 -9.48 -15.40 13.54
C LYS A 257 -10.03 -14.77 14.82
N LYS A 258 -9.27 -13.86 15.45
CA LYS A 258 -9.73 -13.11 16.65
C LYS A 258 -10.81 -12.08 16.31
N ASN A 259 -10.81 -11.54 15.09
CA ASN A 259 -11.75 -10.51 14.63
C ASN A 259 -12.27 -10.83 13.22
N PRO A 260 -13.10 -11.85 13.02
CA PRO A 260 -13.48 -12.34 11.69
C PRO A 260 -14.29 -11.32 10.87
N LYS A 261 -14.91 -10.33 11.52
CA LYS A 261 -15.65 -9.26 10.84
C LYS A 261 -14.77 -8.27 10.07
N ILE A 262 -13.45 -8.25 10.27
CA ILE A 262 -12.52 -7.32 9.61
C ILE A 262 -12.69 -7.34 8.09
N ALA A 263 -12.76 -8.53 7.48
CA ALA A 263 -12.92 -8.66 6.03
C ALA A 263 -14.20 -7.98 5.53
N MET A 264 -15.32 -8.22 6.19
CA MET A 264 -16.62 -7.63 5.85
C MET A 264 -16.63 -6.11 6.02
N VAL A 265 -15.95 -5.60 7.06
CA VAL A 265 -15.90 -4.17 7.39
C VAL A 265 -15.02 -3.40 6.41
N LEU A 266 -13.91 -3.96 5.93
CA LEU A 266 -12.99 -3.29 5.00
C LEU A 266 -13.41 -3.39 3.53
N ALA A 267 -14.13 -4.44 3.13
CA ALA A 267 -14.47 -4.68 1.74
C ALA A 267 -15.23 -3.51 1.06
N PRO A 268 -16.22 -2.83 1.67
CA PRO A 268 -16.91 -1.71 1.04
C PRO A 268 -15.96 -0.54 0.71
N MET A 269 -14.99 -0.26 1.58
CA MET A 269 -14.01 0.79 1.37
C MET A 269 -13.11 0.48 0.17
N PHE A 270 -12.50 -0.71 0.13
CA PHE A 270 -11.57 -1.06 -0.96
C PHE A 270 -12.26 -1.11 -2.33
N LYS A 271 -13.53 -1.51 -2.40
CA LYS A 271 -14.31 -1.47 -3.65
C LYS A 271 -14.51 -0.07 -4.25
N LEU A 272 -14.44 0.98 -3.44
CA LEU A 272 -14.58 2.37 -3.89
C LEU A 272 -13.26 2.98 -4.38
N LEU A 273 -12.13 2.33 -4.19
CA LEU A 273 -10.81 2.85 -4.49
C LEU A 273 -10.38 2.45 -5.91
N ASP A 274 -10.99 3.06 -6.92
CA ASP A 274 -10.51 2.94 -8.31
C ASP A 274 -9.36 3.91 -8.60
N GLY A 275 -8.76 3.82 -9.78
CA GLY A 275 -7.64 4.65 -10.18
C GLY A 275 -7.93 6.15 -10.06
N PRO A 276 -8.99 6.68 -10.69
CA PRO A 276 -9.36 8.09 -10.58
C PRO A 276 -9.62 8.56 -9.14
N THR A 277 -10.24 7.73 -8.32
CA THR A 277 -10.47 8.03 -6.91
C THR A 277 -9.15 8.19 -6.15
N LEU A 278 -8.23 7.23 -6.30
CA LEU A 278 -6.92 7.31 -5.65
C LEU A 278 -6.09 8.47 -6.16
N GLN A 279 -6.08 8.73 -7.48
CA GLN A 279 -5.43 9.92 -8.04
C GLN A 279 -5.94 11.22 -7.41
N GLY A 280 -7.26 11.37 -7.27
CA GLY A 280 -7.86 12.56 -6.64
C GLY A 280 -7.51 12.70 -5.16
N LEU A 281 -7.46 11.60 -4.42
CA LEU A 281 -7.10 11.62 -3.00
C LEU A 281 -5.60 11.86 -2.79
N ASN A 282 -4.75 11.22 -3.58
CA ASN A 282 -3.31 11.42 -3.55
C ASN A 282 -2.95 12.86 -3.94
N ALA A 283 -3.64 13.46 -4.93
CA ALA A 283 -3.45 14.85 -5.31
C ALA A 283 -3.69 15.84 -4.16
N LYS A 284 -4.71 15.63 -3.33
CA LYS A 284 -4.95 16.47 -2.16
C LYS A 284 -3.78 16.45 -1.17
N ILE A 285 -3.13 15.31 -1.03
CA ILE A 285 -1.96 15.19 -0.16
C ILE A 285 -0.72 15.75 -0.85
N GLN A 286 -0.47 15.35 -2.09
CA GLN A 286 0.77 15.68 -2.82
C GLN A 286 0.85 17.15 -3.26
N LEU A 287 -0.28 17.75 -3.67
CA LEU A 287 -0.34 19.12 -4.22
C LEU A 287 -0.82 20.14 -3.21
N GLU A 288 -1.84 19.80 -2.43
CA GLU A 288 -2.48 20.72 -1.49
C GLU A 288 -1.88 20.61 -0.08
N GLY A 289 -0.98 19.64 0.17
CA GLY A 289 -0.34 19.42 1.47
C GLY A 289 -1.31 18.99 2.57
N GLN A 290 -2.48 18.45 2.21
CA GLN A 290 -3.46 18.00 3.19
C GLN A 290 -2.96 16.78 3.96
N ASP A 291 -3.29 16.69 5.24
CA ASP A 291 -2.97 15.54 6.08
C ASP A 291 -3.66 14.26 5.59
N ALA A 292 -2.93 13.16 5.48
CA ALA A 292 -3.43 11.90 4.92
C ALA A 292 -4.61 11.32 5.74
N LYS A 293 -4.60 11.47 7.08
CA LYS A 293 -5.70 11.02 7.93
C LYS A 293 -6.94 11.87 7.72
N LYS A 294 -6.76 13.20 7.53
CA LYS A 294 -7.86 14.11 7.22
C LYS A 294 -8.50 13.76 5.87
N VAL A 295 -7.69 13.57 4.82
CA VAL A 295 -8.17 13.18 3.48
C VAL A 295 -8.92 11.85 3.54
N ALA A 296 -8.38 10.86 4.26
CA ALA A 296 -9.02 9.57 4.50
C ALA A 296 -10.39 9.74 5.18
N GLY A 297 -10.45 10.51 6.27
CA GLY A 297 -11.67 10.76 7.03
C GLY A 297 -12.76 11.46 6.21
N ASP A 298 -12.39 12.50 5.48
CA ASP A 298 -13.32 13.27 4.63
C ASP A 298 -13.90 12.39 3.52
N PHE A 299 -13.07 11.59 2.85
CA PHE A 299 -13.52 10.65 1.85
C PHE A 299 -14.48 9.60 2.43
N LEU A 300 -14.11 8.96 3.54
CA LEU A 300 -14.92 7.92 4.16
C LEU A 300 -16.28 8.47 4.64
N LYS A 301 -16.32 9.68 5.17
CA LYS A 301 -17.57 10.37 5.53
C LYS A 301 -18.43 10.64 4.29
N SER A 302 -17.83 11.14 3.21
CA SER A 302 -18.53 11.40 1.95
C SER A 302 -19.17 10.16 1.32
N LYS A 303 -18.65 8.97 1.67
CA LYS A 303 -19.15 7.68 1.22
C LYS A 303 -20.06 6.98 2.25
N GLY A 304 -20.34 7.63 3.38
CA GLY A 304 -21.18 7.06 4.46
C GLY A 304 -20.54 5.89 5.22
N LEU A 305 -19.21 5.72 5.12
CA LEU A 305 -18.45 4.68 5.84
C LEU A 305 -18.02 5.12 7.24
N LEU A 306 -18.09 6.41 7.53
CA LEU A 306 -17.96 7.02 8.85
C LEU A 306 -19.19 7.88 9.13
N LYS A 307 -19.59 7.94 10.43
CA LYS A 307 -20.64 8.83 10.93
C LYS A 307 -20.10 10.24 11.16
#